data_8380be667927527dbf5b3f3463b22c75
#
_entry.id   8380be667927527dbf5b3f3463b22c75
#
_cell.length_a   1.000
_cell.length_b   1.000
_cell.length_c   1.000
_cell.angle_alpha   90.00
_cell.angle_beta   90.00
_cell.angle_gamma   90.00
#
_symmetry.space_group_name_H-M   'P 1'
#
loop_
_entity.id
_entity.type
_entity.pdbx_description
1 polymer ?
#
loop_
_entity_poly.entity_id
_entity_poly.type
_entity_poly.pdbx_seq_one_letter_code
_entity_poly.pdbx_strand_id
1 'polypeptide(L)'
;FKHGEKITSESSKLDSVILLIEGYISSYTRESPQKLLSIFEPGIFLRYCILEESPPTTEHIVLSETCEIYEYKKQDVEYALTLFPENFGFQYFFLKRFERHLFYRSLLNNKAHKDKLYYAIKYLGELIGSKDAQGNITLPSEITLKALIEYSTLSKAAFYRQRVSLLEKNILKRNRKTFIVQDGIMAELL
;
A
#
# COMPACT_ATOMS: atom_id res chain seq x y z
N PHE A 1 4.36 -15.54 -8.16
CA PHE A 1 4.40 -15.57 -6.68
C PHE A 1 3.02 -15.87 -6.12
N LYS A 2 2.96 -16.53 -4.99
CA LYS A 2 1.74 -16.91 -4.26
C LYS A 2 1.61 -16.14 -2.96
N HIS A 3 0.41 -16.17 -2.38
CA HIS A 3 0.12 -15.53 -1.09
C HIS A 3 1.15 -15.87 -0.01
N GLY A 4 1.66 -14.84 0.66
CA GLY A 4 2.65 -14.95 1.73
C GLY A 4 4.10 -15.13 1.28
N GLU A 5 4.35 -15.33 -0.01
CA GLU A 5 5.71 -15.39 -0.53
C GLU A 5 6.38 -14.01 -0.48
N LYS A 6 7.66 -14.03 -0.16
CA LYS A 6 8.50 -12.85 -0.20
C LYS A 6 9.01 -12.63 -1.62
N ILE A 7 8.82 -11.43 -2.16
CA ILE A 7 9.36 -11.07 -3.46
C ILE A 7 10.87 -10.90 -3.31
N THR A 8 11.60 -11.86 -3.84
CA THR A 8 13.06 -11.85 -3.92
C THR A 8 13.46 -11.74 -5.38
N SER A 9 14.54 -11.01 -5.66
CA SER A 9 15.15 -11.04 -6.99
C SER A 9 15.82 -12.40 -7.21
N GLU A 10 15.72 -12.97 -8.39
CA GLU A 10 16.46 -14.17 -8.78
C GLU A 10 17.97 -13.91 -8.81
N SER A 11 18.37 -12.68 -9.11
CA SER A 11 19.76 -12.25 -8.97
C SER A 11 20.04 -11.93 -7.51
N SER A 12 21.03 -12.58 -6.93
CA SER A 12 21.57 -12.21 -5.61
C SER A 12 22.17 -10.79 -5.59
N LYS A 13 22.22 -10.13 -6.74
CA LYS A 13 22.68 -8.77 -6.94
C LYS A 13 21.49 -7.81 -6.85
N LEU A 14 21.65 -6.75 -6.08
CA LEU A 14 20.69 -5.65 -5.93
C LEU A 14 20.73 -4.73 -7.17
N ASP A 15 20.59 -5.28 -8.37
CA ASP A 15 20.74 -4.55 -9.63
C ASP A 15 19.50 -4.65 -10.53
N SER A 16 18.35 -4.96 -9.94
CA SER A 16 17.08 -5.05 -10.65
C SER A 16 15.98 -4.20 -10.04
N VAL A 17 15.19 -3.60 -10.92
CA VAL A 17 13.95 -2.87 -10.61
C VAL A 17 12.78 -3.82 -10.91
N ILE A 18 11.80 -3.87 -10.03
CA ILE A 18 10.66 -4.78 -10.16
C ILE A 18 9.40 -3.97 -10.41
N LEU A 19 8.65 -4.28 -11.48
CA LEU A 19 7.32 -3.72 -11.75
C LEU A 19 6.26 -4.73 -11.31
N LEU A 20 5.35 -4.32 -10.44
CA LEU A 20 4.16 -5.09 -10.08
C LEU A 20 3.13 -4.99 -11.21
N ILE A 21 2.79 -6.13 -11.84
CA ILE A 21 1.84 -6.21 -12.96
C ILE A 21 0.45 -6.57 -12.47
N GLU A 22 0.35 -7.56 -11.58
CA GLU A 22 -0.92 -8.07 -11.07
C GLU A 22 -0.80 -8.41 -9.59
N GLY A 23 -1.91 -8.25 -8.86
CA GLY A 23 -2.02 -8.55 -7.43
C GLY A 23 -1.65 -7.37 -6.53
N TYR A 24 -1.68 -7.63 -5.23
CA TYR A 24 -1.32 -6.67 -4.18
C TYR A 24 -0.17 -7.20 -3.34
N ILE A 25 0.68 -6.30 -2.91
CA ILE A 25 1.83 -6.62 -2.06
C ILE A 25 1.85 -5.71 -0.84
N SER A 26 2.32 -6.23 0.28
CA SER A 26 2.64 -5.47 1.48
C SER A 26 4.14 -5.18 1.54
N SER A 27 4.49 -3.94 1.86
CA SER A 27 5.87 -3.48 2.02
C SER A 27 6.18 -3.26 3.49
N TYR A 28 7.23 -3.89 3.98
CA TYR A 28 7.67 -3.84 5.37
C TYR A 28 9.07 -3.22 5.49
N THR A 29 9.36 -2.61 6.65
CA THR A 29 10.73 -2.25 6.99
C THR A 29 11.57 -3.52 7.16
N ARG A 30 12.87 -3.45 6.82
CA ARG A 30 13.82 -4.54 7.12
C ARG A 30 14.26 -4.55 8.58
N GLU A 31 14.06 -3.45 9.29
CA GLU A 31 14.41 -3.32 10.70
C GLU A 31 13.50 -4.16 11.59
N SER A 32 14.03 -4.63 12.70
CA SER A 32 13.25 -5.36 13.72
C SER A 32 12.79 -4.39 14.81
N PRO A 33 11.50 -4.39 15.22
CA PRO A 33 10.42 -5.19 14.65
C PRO A 33 9.96 -4.66 13.29
N GLN A 34 9.68 -5.57 12.36
CA GLN A 34 9.16 -5.20 11.04
C GLN A 34 7.85 -4.42 11.15
N LYS A 35 7.74 -3.33 10.39
CA LYS A 35 6.54 -2.48 10.33
C LYS A 35 6.00 -2.45 8.91
N LEU A 36 4.70 -2.67 8.77
CA LEU A 36 4.02 -2.49 7.50
C LEU A 36 4.02 -0.99 7.15
N LEU A 37 4.68 -0.66 6.05
CA LEU A 37 4.76 0.72 5.54
C LEU A 37 3.60 1.05 4.63
N SER A 38 3.35 0.21 3.63
CA SER A 38 2.27 0.40 2.67
C SER A 38 1.83 -0.91 2.04
N ILE A 39 0.70 -0.84 1.34
CA ILE A 39 0.19 -1.88 0.47
C ILE A 39 0.17 -1.29 -0.93
N PHE A 40 0.79 -1.96 -1.88
CA PHE A 40 0.93 -1.51 -3.25
C PHE A 40 0.03 -2.30 -4.19
N GLU A 41 -0.50 -1.59 -5.15
CA GLU A 41 -1.31 -2.05 -6.26
C GLU A 41 -0.49 -2.21 -7.55
N PRO A 42 -1.05 -2.83 -8.62
CA PRO A 42 -0.39 -2.92 -9.92
C PRO A 42 0.07 -1.57 -10.48
N GLY A 43 1.16 -1.59 -11.24
CA GLY A 43 1.79 -0.42 -11.84
C GLY A 43 2.73 0.35 -10.91
N ILE A 44 3.11 -0.22 -9.77
CA ILE A 44 4.14 0.34 -8.89
C ILE A 44 5.48 -0.33 -9.19
N PHE A 45 6.53 0.48 -9.24
CA PHE A 45 7.91 0.00 -9.28
C PHE A 45 8.44 -0.18 -7.86
N LEU A 46 8.86 -1.40 -7.59
CA LEU A 46 9.53 -1.76 -6.34
C LEU A 46 11.05 -1.65 -6.54
N ARG A 47 11.77 -1.38 -5.45
CA ARG A 47 13.22 -1.23 -5.45
C ARG A 47 13.73 -0.11 -6.34
N TYR A 48 12.89 0.88 -6.65
CA TYR A 48 13.30 2.02 -7.48
C TYR A 48 14.52 2.77 -6.92
N CYS A 49 14.71 2.74 -5.58
CA CYS A 49 15.88 3.29 -4.90
C CYS A 49 17.23 2.73 -5.39
N ILE A 50 17.24 1.59 -6.05
CA ILE A 50 18.47 1.02 -6.64
C ILE A 50 19.03 1.95 -7.75
N LEU A 51 18.18 2.68 -8.45
CA LEU A 51 18.60 3.68 -9.45
C LEU A 51 19.37 4.84 -8.81
N GLU A 52 19.16 5.09 -7.51
CA GLU A 52 19.84 6.10 -6.71
C GLU A 52 21.03 5.51 -5.94
N GLU A 53 21.47 4.30 -6.29
CA GLU A 53 22.55 3.55 -5.60
C GLU A 53 22.29 3.29 -4.12
N SER A 54 21.04 3.45 -3.69
CA SER A 54 20.64 3.21 -2.31
C SER A 54 20.21 1.75 -2.10
N PRO A 55 20.64 1.10 -1.01
CA PRO A 55 20.21 -0.26 -0.72
C PRO A 55 18.71 -0.29 -0.42
N PRO A 56 17.99 -1.35 -0.83
CA PRO A 56 16.58 -1.47 -0.51
C PRO A 56 16.37 -1.64 1.00
N THR A 57 15.62 -0.72 1.57
CA THR A 57 15.30 -0.68 3.01
C THR A 57 14.02 -1.44 3.34
N THR A 58 13.32 -1.97 2.33
CA THR A 58 12.03 -2.62 2.46
C THR A 58 12.05 -4.07 1.98
N GLU A 59 11.15 -4.84 2.52
CA GLU A 59 10.80 -6.19 2.09
C GLU A 59 9.37 -6.22 1.59
N HIS A 60 9.10 -7.04 0.58
CA HIS A 60 7.80 -7.12 -0.06
C HIS A 60 7.23 -8.52 0.07
N ILE A 61 5.97 -8.63 0.53
CA ILE A 61 5.25 -9.89 0.73
C ILE A 61 3.94 -9.84 -0.04
N VAL A 62 3.65 -10.91 -0.78
CA VAL A 62 2.44 -11.04 -1.59
C VAL A 62 1.20 -11.15 -0.70
N LEU A 63 0.19 -10.31 -0.96
CA LEU A 63 -1.12 -10.32 -0.28
C LEU A 63 -2.20 -11.06 -1.07
N SER A 64 -2.16 -10.98 -2.40
CA SER A 64 -3.10 -11.67 -3.29
C SER A 64 -2.85 -13.17 -3.33
N GLU A 65 -3.81 -13.95 -3.84
CA GLU A 65 -3.61 -15.39 -4.08
C GLU A 65 -2.45 -15.62 -5.03
N THR A 66 -2.38 -14.79 -6.08
CA THR A 66 -1.29 -14.76 -7.06
C THR A 66 -0.80 -13.33 -7.24
N CYS A 67 0.45 -13.21 -7.66
CA CYS A 67 1.09 -11.95 -7.99
C CYS A 67 2.03 -12.16 -9.18
N GLU A 68 1.90 -11.28 -10.16
CA GLU A 68 2.78 -11.24 -11.32
C GLU A 68 3.66 -10.00 -11.26
N ILE A 69 4.95 -10.19 -11.52
CA ILE A 69 5.94 -9.12 -11.58
C ILE A 69 6.77 -9.23 -12.86
N TYR A 70 7.28 -8.08 -13.32
CA TYR A 70 8.39 -8.04 -14.27
C TYR A 70 9.64 -7.51 -13.57
N GLU A 71 10.75 -8.14 -13.85
CA GLU A 71 12.05 -7.76 -13.34
C GLU A 71 12.89 -7.18 -14.48
N TYR A 72 13.36 -5.95 -14.31
CA TYR A 72 14.21 -5.24 -15.27
C TYR A 72 15.58 -5.02 -14.67
N LYS A 73 16.62 -5.22 -15.46
CA LYS A 73 17.98 -4.86 -15.03
C LYS A 73 18.07 -3.34 -14.83
N LYS A 74 18.79 -2.92 -13.80
CA LYS A 74 19.05 -1.50 -13.53
C LYS A 74 19.54 -0.76 -14.78
N GLN A 75 20.53 -1.31 -15.48
CA GLN A 75 21.14 -0.71 -16.67
C GLN A 75 20.13 -0.50 -17.80
N ASP A 76 19.20 -1.44 -18.01
CA ASP A 76 18.19 -1.33 -19.06
C ASP A 76 17.19 -0.20 -18.73
N VAL A 77 16.82 -0.05 -17.45
CA VAL A 77 15.94 1.05 -17.00
C VAL A 77 16.66 2.39 -17.12
N GLU A 78 17.91 2.50 -16.66
CA GLU A 78 18.71 3.71 -16.80
C GLU A 78 18.88 4.12 -18.26
N TYR A 79 19.19 3.16 -19.13
CA TYR A 79 19.29 3.41 -20.56
C TYR A 79 17.97 3.91 -21.15
N ALA A 80 16.85 3.24 -20.83
CA ALA A 80 15.52 3.67 -21.30
C ALA A 80 15.16 5.08 -20.81
N LEU A 81 15.51 5.44 -19.57
CA LEU A 81 15.26 6.78 -19.03
C LEU A 81 16.09 7.87 -19.71
N THR A 82 17.27 7.53 -20.22
CA THR A 82 18.17 8.50 -20.90
C THR A 82 17.87 8.68 -22.37
N LEU A 83 17.17 7.74 -23.01
CA LEU A 83 16.91 7.76 -24.45
C LEU A 83 16.02 8.93 -24.91
N PHE A 84 15.01 9.27 -24.10
CA PHE A 84 14.00 10.26 -24.45
C PHE A 84 13.71 11.18 -23.26
N PRO A 85 13.68 12.51 -23.47
CA PRO A 85 13.32 13.47 -22.42
C PRO A 85 11.92 13.21 -21.81
N GLU A 86 10.99 12.66 -22.59
CA GLU A 86 9.63 12.31 -22.15
C GLU A 86 9.65 11.25 -21.04
N ASN A 87 10.68 10.43 -20.95
CA ASN A 87 10.83 9.41 -19.91
C ASN A 87 11.02 10.01 -18.52
N PHE A 88 11.44 11.27 -18.40
CA PHE A 88 11.42 11.98 -17.11
C PHE A 88 10.00 12.20 -16.59
N GLY A 89 9.02 12.41 -17.49
CA GLY A 89 7.61 12.48 -17.12
C GLY A 89 7.11 11.18 -16.50
N PHE A 90 7.55 10.05 -17.05
CA PHE A 90 7.27 8.73 -16.51
C PHE A 90 7.88 8.53 -15.11
N GLN A 91 9.14 8.89 -14.92
CA GLN A 91 9.81 8.86 -13.62
C GLN A 91 9.08 9.72 -12.59
N TYR A 92 8.69 10.95 -12.95
CA TYR A 92 7.91 11.84 -12.10
C TYR A 92 6.57 11.20 -11.68
N PHE A 93 5.87 10.55 -12.61
CA PHE A 93 4.61 9.86 -12.32
C PHE A 93 4.77 8.76 -11.27
N PHE A 94 5.85 7.95 -11.35
CA PHE A 94 6.12 6.92 -10.34
C PHE A 94 6.47 7.49 -8.99
N LEU A 95 7.38 8.45 -8.95
CA LEU A 95 7.76 9.12 -7.71
C LEU A 95 6.54 9.72 -7.01
N LYS A 96 5.65 10.36 -7.77
CA LYS A 96 4.41 10.92 -7.25
C LYS A 96 3.48 9.86 -6.65
N ARG A 97 3.36 8.67 -7.27
CA ARG A 97 2.58 7.57 -6.70
C ARG A 97 3.19 7.09 -5.40
N PHE A 98 4.49 6.86 -5.38
CA PHE A 98 5.20 6.42 -4.18
C PHE A 98 5.12 7.46 -3.05
N GLU A 99 5.31 8.73 -3.36
CA GLU A 99 5.17 9.84 -2.43
C GLU A 99 3.77 9.86 -1.77
N ARG A 100 2.70 9.60 -2.51
CA ARG A 100 1.35 9.49 -1.95
C ARG A 100 1.25 8.42 -0.86
N HIS A 101 1.87 7.25 -1.05
CA HIS A 101 1.90 6.20 -0.03
C HIS A 101 2.60 6.68 1.25
N LEU A 102 3.74 7.33 1.13
CA LEU A 102 4.48 7.89 2.26
C LEU A 102 3.71 9.01 2.95
N PHE A 103 3.08 9.89 2.18
CA PHE A 103 2.26 10.99 2.69
C PHE A 103 1.09 10.48 3.52
N TYR A 104 0.27 9.56 2.99
CA TYR A 104 -0.85 8.99 3.74
C TYR A 104 -0.39 8.20 4.98
N ARG A 105 0.76 7.55 4.89
CA ARG A 105 1.36 6.89 6.05
C ARG A 105 1.75 7.88 7.13
N SER A 106 2.35 9.00 6.77
CA SER A 106 2.69 10.09 7.68
C SER A 106 1.44 10.69 8.32
N LEU A 107 0.41 10.97 7.53
CA LEU A 107 -0.88 11.46 8.04
C LEU A 107 -1.51 10.48 9.05
N LEU A 108 -1.48 9.17 8.76
CA LEU A 108 -2.03 8.16 9.64
C LEU A 108 -1.29 8.09 10.99
N ASN A 109 0.03 8.23 10.97
CA ASN A 109 0.84 8.23 12.19
C ASN A 109 0.46 9.37 13.13
N ASN A 110 0.05 10.52 12.59
CA ASN A 110 -0.35 11.70 13.34
C ASN A 110 -1.82 11.69 13.79
N LYS A 111 -2.60 10.67 13.42
CA LYS A 111 -4.00 10.57 13.87
C LYS A 111 -4.12 10.10 15.31
N ALA A 112 -5.12 10.63 16.02
CA ALA A 112 -5.46 10.19 17.35
C ALA A 112 -5.75 8.68 17.37
N HIS A 113 -5.33 8.00 18.43
CA HIS A 113 -5.45 6.54 18.54
C HIS A 113 -6.90 6.04 18.33
N LYS A 114 -7.90 6.80 18.82
CA LYS A 114 -9.33 6.47 18.70
C LYS A 114 -9.85 6.47 17.26
N ASP A 115 -9.19 7.18 16.34
CA ASP A 115 -9.66 7.39 14.97
C ASP A 115 -8.81 6.62 13.93
N LYS A 116 -7.74 5.98 14.38
CA LYS A 116 -6.74 5.35 13.49
C LYS A 116 -7.33 4.32 12.53
N LEU A 117 -8.31 3.52 12.94
CA LEU A 117 -8.89 2.52 12.05
C LEU A 117 -9.67 3.18 10.90
N TYR A 118 -10.46 4.19 11.19
CA TYR A 118 -11.20 4.93 10.15
C TYR A 118 -10.23 5.51 9.12
N TYR A 119 -9.21 6.25 9.60
CA TYR A 119 -8.24 6.84 8.69
C TYR A 119 -7.36 5.83 7.96
N ALA A 120 -7.06 4.69 8.57
CA ALA A 120 -6.34 3.60 7.91
C ALA A 120 -7.12 3.06 6.71
N ILE A 121 -8.42 2.81 6.87
CA ILE A 121 -9.28 2.34 5.79
C ILE A 121 -9.47 3.44 4.74
N LYS A 122 -9.71 4.70 5.17
CA LYS A 122 -9.86 5.85 4.28
C LYS A 122 -8.61 6.05 3.42
N TYR A 123 -7.42 6.10 4.02
CA TYR A 123 -6.18 6.35 3.30
C TYR A 123 -5.77 5.19 2.39
N LEU A 124 -5.96 3.95 2.84
CA LEU A 124 -5.78 2.81 1.92
C LEU A 124 -6.78 2.86 0.77
N GLY A 125 -8.02 3.24 1.04
CA GLY A 125 -9.03 3.39 0.01
C GLY A 125 -8.72 4.48 -1.02
N GLU A 126 -8.10 5.59 -0.60
CA GLU A 126 -7.62 6.64 -1.51
C GLU A 126 -6.43 6.18 -2.38
N LEU A 127 -5.65 5.23 -1.89
CA LEU A 127 -4.49 4.68 -2.59
C LEU A 127 -4.89 3.57 -3.56
N ILE A 128 -5.60 2.55 -3.05
CA ILE A 128 -5.81 1.26 -3.73
C ILE A 128 -7.27 0.83 -3.81
N GLY A 129 -8.20 1.60 -3.23
CA GLY A 129 -9.62 1.30 -3.24
C GLY A 129 -10.35 1.80 -4.47
N SER A 130 -11.62 1.47 -4.54
CA SER A 130 -12.57 2.02 -5.51
C SER A 130 -13.59 2.91 -4.80
N LYS A 131 -14.04 3.97 -5.49
CA LYS A 131 -15.12 4.85 -5.02
C LYS A 131 -16.36 4.65 -5.86
N ASP A 132 -17.51 4.55 -5.20
CA ASP A 132 -18.80 4.58 -5.88
C ASP A 132 -19.27 6.02 -6.14
N ALA A 133 -20.43 6.16 -6.82
CA ALA A 133 -21.02 7.47 -7.13
C ALA A 133 -21.46 8.26 -5.87
N GLN A 134 -21.62 7.60 -4.73
CA GLN A 134 -21.94 8.20 -3.43
C GLN A 134 -20.71 8.57 -2.62
N GLY A 135 -19.50 8.31 -3.15
CA GLY A 135 -18.24 8.57 -2.46
C GLY A 135 -17.83 7.49 -1.45
N ASN A 136 -18.58 6.38 -1.35
CA ASN A 136 -18.17 5.28 -0.47
C ASN A 136 -16.90 4.62 -1.00
N ILE A 137 -15.97 4.36 -0.10
CA ILE A 137 -14.69 3.75 -0.42
C ILE A 137 -14.76 2.25 -0.13
N THR A 138 -14.46 1.43 -1.13
CA THR A 138 -14.38 -0.04 -1.01
C THR A 138 -12.93 -0.48 -1.15
N LEU A 139 -12.42 -1.19 -0.14
CA LEU A 139 -11.10 -1.81 -0.21
C LEU A 139 -11.13 -3.11 -1.03
N PRO A 140 -10.03 -3.44 -1.74
CA PRO A 140 -9.86 -4.73 -2.39
C PRO A 140 -10.05 -5.91 -1.43
N SER A 141 -10.58 -7.03 -1.93
CA SER A 141 -10.86 -8.23 -1.13
C SER A 141 -9.61 -8.88 -0.54
N GLU A 142 -8.48 -8.62 -1.13
CA GLU A 142 -7.14 -9.08 -0.74
C GLU A 142 -6.66 -8.43 0.55
N ILE A 143 -7.25 -7.27 0.92
CA ILE A 143 -6.88 -6.58 2.15
C ILE A 143 -7.47 -7.29 3.35
N THR A 144 -6.65 -8.12 3.97
CA THR A 144 -7.04 -8.92 5.12
C THR A 144 -7.17 -8.09 6.40
N LEU A 145 -7.92 -8.62 7.39
CA LEU A 145 -7.95 -8.03 8.74
C LEU A 145 -6.55 -7.88 9.35
N LYS A 146 -5.68 -8.85 9.12
CA LYS A 146 -4.30 -8.80 9.60
C LYS A 146 -3.57 -7.60 9.00
N ALA A 147 -3.64 -7.42 7.69
CA ALA A 147 -3.01 -6.30 7.00
C ALA A 147 -3.55 -4.94 7.50
N LEU A 148 -4.86 -4.83 7.76
CA LEU A 148 -5.44 -3.61 8.33
C LEU A 148 -4.99 -3.34 9.76
N ILE A 149 -4.87 -4.37 10.62
CA ILE A 149 -4.34 -4.22 11.97
C ILE A 149 -2.91 -3.68 11.90
N GLU A 150 -2.06 -4.29 11.09
CA GLU A 150 -0.66 -3.89 10.93
C GLU A 150 -0.54 -2.48 10.33
N TYR A 151 -1.31 -2.17 9.29
CA TYR A 151 -1.32 -0.85 8.67
C TYR A 151 -1.81 0.23 9.63
N SER A 152 -2.87 -0.02 10.40
CA SER A 152 -3.38 0.94 11.38
C SER A 152 -2.48 1.15 12.60
N THR A 153 -1.48 0.28 12.81
CA THR A 153 -0.60 0.27 13.99
C THR A 153 -1.36 0.12 15.32
N LEU A 154 -2.56 -0.42 15.26
CA LEU A 154 -3.39 -0.67 16.44
C LEU A 154 -3.07 -2.05 17.04
N SER A 155 -3.19 -2.17 18.36
CA SER A 155 -3.27 -3.49 18.96
C SER A 155 -4.55 -4.20 18.48
N LYS A 156 -4.53 -5.52 18.45
CA LYS A 156 -5.68 -6.33 18.03
C LYS A 156 -6.95 -5.96 18.82
N ALA A 157 -6.84 -5.76 20.14
CA ALA A 157 -7.96 -5.37 20.98
C ALA A 157 -8.51 -3.97 20.63
N ALA A 158 -7.63 -2.99 20.39
CA ALA A 158 -8.02 -1.64 20.00
C ALA A 158 -8.68 -1.63 18.61
N PHE A 159 -8.15 -2.41 17.66
CA PHE A 159 -8.72 -2.57 16.34
C PHE A 159 -10.17 -3.09 16.41
N TYR A 160 -10.42 -4.16 17.13
CA TYR A 160 -11.77 -4.71 17.22
C TYR A 160 -12.75 -3.77 17.93
N ARG A 161 -12.35 -3.05 18.98
CA ARG A 161 -13.19 -2.03 19.62
C ARG A 161 -13.58 -0.92 18.65
N GLN A 162 -12.61 -0.35 17.91
CA GLN A 162 -12.88 0.69 16.92
C GLN A 162 -13.76 0.16 15.79
N ARG A 163 -13.51 -1.07 15.33
CA ARG A 163 -14.33 -1.70 14.30
C ARG A 163 -15.79 -1.83 14.70
N VAL A 164 -16.07 -2.29 15.93
CA VAL A 164 -17.45 -2.39 16.44
C VAL A 164 -18.10 -0.99 16.46
N SER A 165 -17.43 0.00 17.03
CA SER A 165 -17.93 1.38 17.06
C SER A 165 -18.23 1.94 15.68
N LEU A 166 -17.35 1.70 14.67
CA LEU A 166 -17.60 2.17 13.30
C LEU A 166 -18.77 1.45 12.63
N LEU A 167 -18.98 0.17 12.92
CA LEU A 167 -20.15 -0.59 12.45
C LEU A 167 -21.45 -0.09 13.08
N GLU A 168 -21.48 0.16 14.38
CA GLU A 168 -22.65 0.69 15.11
C GLU A 168 -23.05 2.09 14.61
N LYS A 169 -22.07 2.91 14.25
CA LYS A 169 -22.30 4.24 13.66
C LYS A 169 -22.63 4.21 12.18
N ASN A 170 -22.73 3.03 11.54
CA ASN A 170 -22.90 2.86 10.10
C ASN A 170 -21.83 3.52 9.21
N ILE A 171 -20.70 3.93 9.79
CA ILE A 171 -19.56 4.49 9.02
C ILE A 171 -18.84 3.39 8.25
N LEU A 172 -18.72 2.21 8.85
CA LEU A 172 -18.13 1.03 8.26
C LEU A 172 -19.21 0.01 7.93
N LYS A 173 -19.21 -0.49 6.71
CA LYS A 173 -20.02 -1.65 6.31
C LYS A 173 -19.10 -2.80 5.93
N ARG A 174 -19.49 -4.02 6.25
CA ARG A 174 -18.79 -5.23 5.82
C ARG A 174 -19.66 -5.96 4.79
N ASN A 175 -19.13 -6.09 3.58
CA ASN A 175 -19.73 -6.92 2.57
C ASN A 175 -18.80 -8.12 2.30
N ARG A 176 -19.18 -9.30 2.85
CA ARG A 176 -18.38 -10.55 2.76
C ARG A 176 -16.91 -10.33 3.16
N LYS A 177 -16.00 -10.17 2.18
CA LYS A 177 -14.55 -10.01 2.39
C LYS A 177 -14.10 -8.54 2.31
N THR A 178 -14.95 -7.60 1.88
CA THR A 178 -14.58 -6.20 1.63
C THR A 178 -15.00 -5.27 2.77
N PHE A 179 -14.27 -4.18 2.94
CA PHE A 179 -14.57 -3.09 3.85
C PHE A 179 -15.04 -1.88 3.03
N ILE A 180 -16.19 -1.33 3.40
CA ILE A 180 -16.75 -0.13 2.78
C ILE A 180 -16.82 0.95 3.84
N VAL A 181 -16.18 2.10 3.60
CA VAL A 181 -16.26 3.28 4.45
C VAL A 181 -17.10 4.34 3.75
N GLN A 182 -18.06 4.89 4.46
CA GLN A 182 -18.81 6.05 3.99
C GLN A 182 -17.97 7.31 4.17
N ASP A 183 -17.64 7.99 3.05
CA ASP A 183 -16.94 9.27 3.08
C ASP A 183 -17.98 10.39 3.40
N GLY A 184 -17.63 11.32 4.26
CA GLY A 184 -18.49 12.47 4.58
C GLY A 184 -19.14 12.46 5.97
N ILE A 185 -19.42 11.32 6.57
CA ILE A 185 -20.10 11.27 7.88
C ILE A 185 -19.22 11.81 9.03
N MET A 186 -17.90 11.67 8.93
CA MET A 186 -16.99 12.16 9.99
C MET A 186 -16.77 13.69 9.99
N ALA A 187 -17.12 14.40 8.91
CA ALA A 187 -17.04 15.86 8.90
C ALA A 187 -18.11 16.50 9.82
N GLU A 188 -19.17 15.77 10.15
CA GLU A 188 -20.25 16.21 11.02
C GLU A 188 -20.05 15.81 12.50
N LEU A 189 -19.05 14.94 12.79
CA LEU A 189 -18.82 14.38 14.13
C LEU A 189 -17.55 14.94 14.82
N LEU A 190 -16.81 15.82 14.15
CA LEU A 190 -15.64 16.56 14.65
C LEU A 190 -16.00 18.02 14.91
#